data_ed7be30392f6d8bb758f09b5ad09f24d
#
_entry.id   ed7be30392f6d8bb758f09b5ad09f24d
#
_cell.length_a   1.000
_cell.length_b   1.000
_cell.length_c   1.000
_cell.angle_alpha   90.00
_cell.angle_beta   90.00
_cell.angle_gamma   90.00
#
_symmetry.space_group_name_H-M   'P 1'
#
loop_
_entity.id
_entity.type
_entity.pdbx_description
1 polymer ?
#
loop_
_entity_poly.entity_id
_entity_poly.type
_entity_poly.pdbx_seq_one_letter_code
_entity_poly.pdbx_strand_id
1 'polypeptide(L)'
;MKLAAFSVLYKDKPLGEALDILRAKGIRHVEVGAGGFIGKEHCDPGKLITDKRARDAFQAEFSRRDMEIVCLSCHGNPVHPQKRLAATYHQDIKDSVDLASLLGVRSIVTFSGCPGDCEDSQYPNWPVSPFPEDFQKVLAWQWEKKLVPYWKEMGAYAEEKGVRIAMEMHGGYSVHSPATAIRMRRETGSKSLGANLDPSHMWWQGIDPCQAARFLGREGCLYHFHAKDAAVDPSLVSYFGLTDMQSFATVYGRAWQFRTVGFGHGLKEWADIFGALRSSGYDDVVSIEHEDSYMSVEEGLDKAISNLRQVMMFEPGAAPRAFAIDARFT
;
A
#
# COMPACT_ATOMS: atom_id res chain seq x y z
N MET A 1 5.42 -12.23 11.20
CA MET A 1 5.44 -11.21 10.12
C MET A 1 6.77 -11.23 9.38
N LYS A 2 6.82 -10.84 8.11
CA LYS A 2 8.02 -10.80 7.27
C LYS A 2 8.42 -9.34 7.04
N LEU A 3 9.64 -8.96 7.40
CA LEU A 3 10.16 -7.62 7.10
C LEU A 3 10.62 -7.59 5.64
N ALA A 4 10.08 -6.66 4.87
CA ALA A 4 10.40 -6.42 3.47
C ALA A 4 10.81 -4.97 3.23
N ALA A 5 11.33 -4.70 2.05
CA ALA A 5 11.55 -3.33 1.58
C ALA A 5 11.10 -3.19 0.13
N PHE A 6 10.63 -2.02 -0.23
CA PHE A 6 10.21 -1.70 -1.58
C PHE A 6 11.42 -1.36 -2.45
N SER A 7 11.59 -2.07 -3.55
CA SER A 7 12.77 -1.94 -4.42
C SER A 7 12.91 -0.57 -5.08
N VAL A 8 11.80 0.20 -5.15
CA VAL A 8 11.79 1.54 -5.76
C VAL A 8 12.75 2.51 -5.09
N LEU A 9 13.16 2.25 -3.86
CA LEU A 9 14.20 3.01 -3.15
C LEU A 9 15.53 3.09 -3.91
N TYR A 10 15.80 2.12 -4.77
CA TYR A 10 16.99 1.99 -5.58
C TYR A 10 16.68 1.89 -7.08
N LYS A 11 15.61 2.53 -7.54
CA LYS A 11 15.17 2.43 -8.95
C LYS A 11 16.19 2.99 -9.97
N ASP A 12 17.12 3.81 -9.51
CA ASP A 12 18.24 4.34 -10.28
C ASP A 12 19.38 3.33 -10.48
N LYS A 13 19.33 2.17 -9.81
CA LYS A 13 20.31 1.10 -9.88
C LYS A 13 19.76 -0.11 -10.63
N PRO A 14 20.64 -0.93 -11.25
CA PRO A 14 20.23 -2.24 -11.76
C PRO A 14 19.62 -3.10 -10.65
N LEU A 15 18.60 -3.92 -10.97
CA LEU A 15 17.92 -4.79 -10.00
C LEU A 15 18.91 -5.60 -9.13
N GLY A 16 19.93 -6.23 -9.75
CA GLY A 16 20.91 -7.02 -9.01
C GLY A 16 21.65 -6.22 -7.95
N GLU A 17 22.04 -4.98 -8.26
CA GLU A 17 22.72 -4.09 -7.30
C GLU A 17 21.76 -3.68 -6.16
N ALA A 18 20.52 -3.32 -6.49
CA ALA A 18 19.51 -3.00 -5.51
C ALA A 18 19.26 -4.17 -4.53
N LEU A 19 19.17 -5.40 -5.05
CA LEU A 19 19.01 -6.60 -4.23
C LEU A 19 20.24 -6.88 -3.36
N ASP A 20 21.46 -6.66 -3.85
CA ASP A 20 22.69 -6.83 -3.07
C ASP A 20 22.72 -5.85 -1.88
N ILE A 21 22.34 -4.59 -2.10
CA ILE A 21 22.22 -3.58 -1.03
C ILE A 21 21.19 -4.02 0.01
N LEU A 22 19.98 -4.37 -0.41
CA LEU A 22 18.91 -4.82 0.50
C LEU A 22 19.35 -6.07 1.28
N ARG A 23 19.99 -7.02 0.61
CA ARG A 23 20.49 -8.24 1.25
C ARG A 23 21.55 -7.95 2.31
N ALA A 24 22.50 -7.03 2.03
CA ALA A 24 23.53 -6.60 2.98
C ALA A 24 22.90 -5.95 4.24
N LYS A 25 21.76 -5.26 4.12
CA LYS A 25 20.99 -4.70 5.24
C LYS A 25 20.13 -5.77 5.98
N GLY A 26 20.19 -7.02 5.54
CA GLY A 26 19.46 -8.15 6.14
C GLY A 26 18.00 -8.24 5.74
N ILE A 27 17.61 -7.62 4.62
CA ILE A 27 16.28 -7.80 4.00
C ILE A 27 16.34 -9.01 3.07
N ARG A 28 15.35 -9.89 3.20
CA ARG A 28 15.18 -11.08 2.34
C ARG A 28 13.90 -11.07 1.53
N HIS A 29 12.97 -10.22 1.88
CA HIS A 29 11.67 -10.11 1.22
C HIS A 29 11.61 -8.77 0.51
N VAL A 30 11.18 -8.79 -0.75
CA VAL A 30 11.21 -7.59 -1.59
C VAL A 30 9.83 -7.38 -2.23
N GLU A 31 9.32 -6.19 -2.04
CA GLU A 31 8.26 -5.65 -2.85
C GLU A 31 8.87 -5.00 -4.09
N VAL A 32 8.37 -5.33 -5.28
CA VAL A 32 9.00 -4.92 -6.53
C VAL A 32 8.11 -3.97 -7.31
N GLY A 33 8.66 -2.81 -7.69
CA GLY A 33 7.99 -1.86 -8.57
C GLY A 33 7.77 -2.45 -9.96
N ALA A 34 6.53 -2.45 -10.45
CA ALA A 34 6.08 -3.15 -11.64
C ALA A 34 5.22 -2.28 -12.59
N GLY A 35 5.16 -0.96 -12.40
CA GLY A 35 4.42 -0.05 -13.29
C GLY A 35 3.77 1.13 -12.59
N GLY A 36 3.00 1.89 -13.36
CA GLY A 36 2.33 3.09 -12.88
C GLY A 36 3.29 4.24 -12.61
N PHE A 37 3.04 5.01 -11.55
CA PHE A 37 3.85 6.18 -11.16
C PHE A 37 5.27 5.83 -10.72
N ILE A 38 5.47 4.60 -10.22
CA ILE A 38 6.75 4.14 -9.68
C ILE A 38 7.72 3.62 -10.73
N GLY A 39 7.21 3.37 -11.98
CA GLY A 39 8.02 2.91 -13.10
C GLY A 39 8.19 1.40 -13.19
N LYS A 40 9.00 0.95 -14.15
CA LYS A 40 9.24 -0.46 -14.49
C LYS A 40 10.73 -0.82 -14.51
N GLU A 41 11.56 -0.01 -13.90
CA GLU A 41 13.03 -0.12 -13.98
C GLU A 41 13.52 -1.47 -13.47
N HIS A 42 12.91 -1.99 -12.40
CA HIS A 42 13.25 -3.30 -11.83
C HIS A 42 12.41 -4.45 -12.37
N CYS A 43 11.21 -4.17 -12.84
CA CYS A 43 10.29 -5.18 -13.32
C CYS A 43 9.39 -4.62 -14.43
N ASP A 44 9.52 -5.15 -15.62
CA ASP A 44 8.60 -4.87 -16.74
C ASP A 44 7.67 -6.08 -16.93
N PRO A 45 6.44 -6.04 -16.38
CA PRO A 45 5.51 -7.16 -16.48
C PRO A 45 5.20 -7.55 -17.91
N GLY A 46 4.98 -6.58 -18.81
CA GLY A 46 4.64 -6.85 -20.21
C GLY A 46 5.69 -7.70 -20.91
N LYS A 47 6.97 -7.44 -20.63
CA LYS A 47 8.09 -8.26 -21.14
C LYS A 47 8.14 -9.64 -20.46
N LEU A 48 8.03 -9.66 -19.14
CA LEU A 48 8.22 -10.90 -18.37
C LEU A 48 7.07 -11.91 -18.55
N ILE A 49 5.88 -11.46 -18.89
CA ILE A 49 4.74 -12.35 -19.20
C ILE A 49 5.02 -13.13 -20.50
N THR A 50 5.53 -12.46 -21.52
CA THR A 50 5.70 -13.00 -22.86
C THR A 50 7.02 -13.74 -23.06
N ASP A 51 8.07 -13.33 -22.37
CA ASP A 51 9.42 -13.92 -22.45
C ASP A 51 9.75 -14.78 -21.23
N LYS A 52 9.53 -16.10 -21.36
CA LYS A 52 9.85 -17.04 -20.29
C LYS A 52 11.32 -17.00 -19.86
N ARG A 53 12.25 -16.82 -20.81
CA ARG A 53 13.69 -16.78 -20.50
C ARG A 53 14.03 -15.54 -19.67
N ALA A 54 13.46 -14.38 -20.04
CA ALA A 54 13.61 -13.16 -19.27
C ALA A 54 12.99 -13.30 -17.87
N ARG A 55 11.83 -13.95 -17.75
CA ARG A 55 11.17 -14.21 -16.46
C ARG A 55 11.99 -15.16 -15.59
N ASP A 56 12.51 -16.25 -16.14
CA ASP A 56 13.38 -17.17 -15.39
C ASP A 56 14.67 -16.47 -14.91
N ALA A 57 15.27 -15.61 -15.74
CA ALA A 57 16.42 -14.80 -15.36
C ALA A 57 16.07 -13.79 -14.25
N PHE A 58 14.90 -13.16 -14.33
CA PHE A 58 14.39 -12.26 -13.29
C PHE A 58 14.23 -12.99 -11.95
N GLN A 59 13.59 -14.16 -11.92
CA GLN A 59 13.46 -14.96 -10.70
C GLN A 59 14.82 -15.41 -10.15
N ALA A 60 15.77 -15.73 -11.03
CA ALA A 60 17.11 -16.12 -10.62
C ALA A 60 17.88 -14.99 -9.91
N GLU A 61 17.59 -13.70 -10.19
CA GLU A 61 18.17 -12.58 -9.44
C GLU A 61 17.86 -12.66 -7.95
N PHE A 62 16.66 -13.09 -7.59
CA PHE A 62 16.23 -13.23 -6.20
C PHE A 62 16.74 -14.54 -5.58
N SER A 63 16.54 -15.67 -6.26
CA SER A 63 16.85 -16.98 -5.70
C SER A 63 18.36 -17.16 -5.43
N ARG A 64 19.26 -16.65 -6.28
CA ARG A 64 20.71 -16.71 -6.04
C ARG A 64 21.17 -15.88 -4.84
N ARG A 65 20.33 -14.96 -4.35
CA ARG A 65 20.58 -14.12 -3.17
C ARG A 65 19.84 -14.61 -1.93
N ASP A 66 19.12 -15.72 -2.01
CA ASP A 66 18.24 -16.19 -0.95
C ASP A 66 17.22 -15.08 -0.56
N MET A 67 16.54 -14.55 -1.57
CA MET A 67 15.51 -13.50 -1.45
C MET A 67 14.21 -13.94 -2.11
N GLU A 68 13.09 -13.38 -1.64
CA GLU A 68 11.73 -13.71 -2.09
C GLU A 68 11.01 -12.44 -2.58
N ILE A 69 10.33 -12.53 -3.73
CA ILE A 69 9.38 -11.50 -4.17
C ILE A 69 8.09 -11.71 -3.39
N VAL A 70 7.68 -10.73 -2.59
CA VAL A 70 6.49 -10.84 -1.74
C VAL A 70 5.29 -10.08 -2.27
N CYS A 71 5.52 -9.07 -3.11
CA CYS A 71 4.48 -8.26 -3.72
C CYS A 71 5.01 -7.61 -5.00
N LEU A 72 4.12 -7.35 -5.97
CA LEU A 72 4.37 -6.44 -7.09
C LEU A 72 3.56 -5.16 -6.89
N SER A 73 4.19 -4.01 -7.07
CA SER A 73 3.52 -2.72 -6.86
C SER A 73 3.42 -1.92 -8.15
N CYS A 74 2.19 -1.53 -8.46
CA CYS A 74 1.81 -0.86 -9.70
C CYS A 74 0.83 0.29 -9.41
N HIS A 75 1.34 1.36 -8.82
CA HIS A 75 0.53 2.50 -8.42
C HIS A 75 0.11 3.34 -9.62
N GLY A 76 -1.18 3.47 -9.86
CA GLY A 76 -1.70 4.21 -11.00
C GLY A 76 -3.15 4.66 -10.83
N ASN A 77 -3.66 5.37 -11.83
CA ASN A 77 -5.05 5.81 -11.89
C ASN A 77 -5.79 5.20 -13.10
N PRO A 78 -6.30 3.97 -12.98
CA PRO A 78 -6.94 3.28 -14.11
C PRO A 78 -8.30 3.86 -14.50
N VAL A 79 -8.85 4.75 -13.68
CA VAL A 79 -10.09 5.49 -13.93
C VAL A 79 -9.83 6.98 -14.21
N HIS A 80 -8.60 7.31 -14.62
CA HIS A 80 -8.21 8.68 -14.96
C HIS A 80 -9.15 9.27 -16.04
N PRO A 81 -9.58 10.55 -15.93
CA PRO A 81 -10.45 11.17 -16.92
C PRO A 81 -9.90 11.10 -18.33
N GLN A 82 -8.61 11.29 -18.51
CA GLN A 82 -7.96 11.15 -19.82
C GLN A 82 -7.81 9.66 -20.17
N LYS A 83 -8.59 9.21 -21.16
CA LYS A 83 -8.70 7.80 -21.58
C LYS A 83 -7.34 7.15 -21.89
N ARG A 84 -6.39 7.89 -22.47
CA ARG A 84 -5.05 7.37 -22.78
C ARG A 84 -4.27 7.01 -21.50
N LEU A 85 -4.31 7.86 -20.49
CA LEU A 85 -3.67 7.59 -19.20
C LEU A 85 -4.37 6.43 -18.48
N ALA A 86 -5.70 6.44 -18.45
CA ALA A 86 -6.48 5.35 -17.87
C ALA A 86 -6.11 3.99 -18.51
N ALA A 87 -6.03 3.93 -19.84
CA ALA A 87 -5.67 2.71 -20.56
C ALA A 87 -4.24 2.23 -20.23
N THR A 88 -3.28 3.15 -20.10
CA THR A 88 -1.91 2.82 -19.68
C THR A 88 -1.89 2.19 -18.29
N TYR A 89 -2.51 2.83 -17.31
CA TYR A 89 -2.57 2.31 -15.94
C TYR A 89 -3.37 1.00 -15.83
N HIS A 90 -4.46 0.89 -16.59
CA HIS A 90 -5.21 -0.37 -16.67
C HIS A 90 -4.32 -1.51 -17.17
N GLN A 91 -3.55 -1.28 -18.25
CA GLN A 91 -2.66 -2.31 -18.78
C GLN A 91 -1.56 -2.68 -17.79
N ASP A 92 -0.96 -1.70 -17.12
CA ASP A 92 0.05 -1.95 -16.11
C ASP A 92 -0.47 -2.81 -14.95
N ILE A 93 -1.68 -2.53 -14.46
CA ILE A 93 -2.34 -3.32 -13.41
C ILE A 93 -2.62 -4.74 -13.91
N LYS A 94 -3.18 -4.86 -15.11
CA LYS A 94 -3.50 -6.17 -15.71
C LYS A 94 -2.26 -7.03 -15.90
N ASP A 95 -1.19 -6.46 -16.46
CA ASP A 95 0.09 -7.13 -16.63
C ASP A 95 0.71 -7.52 -15.28
N SER A 96 0.58 -6.67 -14.25
CA SER A 96 1.05 -6.98 -12.90
C SER A 96 0.29 -8.16 -12.27
N VAL A 97 -1.02 -8.27 -12.50
CA VAL A 97 -1.84 -9.43 -12.07
C VAL A 97 -1.38 -10.69 -12.80
N ASP A 98 -1.21 -10.64 -14.11
CA ASP A 98 -0.76 -11.79 -14.90
C ASP A 98 0.64 -12.25 -14.48
N LEU A 99 1.57 -11.31 -14.29
CA LEU A 99 2.92 -11.64 -13.84
C LEU A 99 2.93 -12.20 -12.42
N ALA A 100 2.18 -11.61 -11.49
CA ALA A 100 2.06 -12.12 -10.13
C ALA A 100 1.58 -13.57 -10.11
N SER A 101 0.57 -13.90 -10.91
CA SER A 101 0.09 -15.28 -11.09
C SER A 101 1.18 -16.23 -11.60
N LEU A 102 1.95 -15.79 -12.63
CA LEU A 102 3.05 -16.60 -13.20
C LEU A 102 4.24 -16.79 -12.24
N LEU A 103 4.49 -15.83 -11.35
CA LEU A 103 5.56 -15.88 -10.35
C LEU A 103 5.14 -16.57 -9.04
N GLY A 104 3.86 -16.88 -8.86
CA GLY A 104 3.32 -17.37 -7.59
C GLY A 104 3.24 -16.30 -6.49
N VAL A 105 3.30 -15.01 -6.85
CA VAL A 105 3.14 -13.88 -5.95
C VAL A 105 1.67 -13.66 -5.66
N ARG A 106 1.30 -13.60 -4.38
CA ARG A 106 -0.12 -13.62 -3.96
C ARG A 106 -0.84 -12.30 -4.13
N SER A 107 -0.11 -11.18 -4.10
CA SER A 107 -0.72 -9.85 -4.05
C SER A 107 0.01 -8.86 -4.94
N ILE A 108 -0.77 -7.95 -5.53
CA ILE A 108 -0.26 -6.69 -6.08
C ILE A 108 -0.77 -5.53 -5.23
N VAL A 109 0.01 -4.45 -5.16
CA VAL A 109 -0.42 -3.17 -4.56
C VAL A 109 -0.70 -2.16 -5.68
N THR A 110 -1.76 -1.38 -5.55
CA THR A 110 -2.12 -0.31 -6.48
C THR A 110 -2.98 0.76 -5.80
N PHE A 111 -3.22 1.89 -6.47
CA PHE A 111 -4.25 2.85 -6.09
C PHE A 111 -5.60 2.50 -6.71
N SER A 112 -6.69 2.91 -6.05
CA SER A 112 -8.04 2.76 -6.60
C SER A 112 -8.30 3.62 -7.84
N GLY A 113 -7.45 4.61 -8.04
CA GLY A 113 -7.72 5.70 -8.97
C GLY A 113 -8.66 6.76 -8.38
N CYS A 114 -8.76 7.87 -9.12
CA CYS A 114 -9.69 8.98 -8.84
C CYS A 114 -10.23 9.46 -10.20
N PRO A 115 -11.54 9.33 -10.46
CA PRO A 115 -12.18 9.88 -11.66
C PRO A 115 -12.24 11.40 -11.64
N GLY A 116 -12.72 11.99 -12.73
CA GLY A 116 -13.16 13.38 -12.76
C GLY A 116 -14.54 13.57 -12.14
N ASP A 117 -15.18 14.69 -12.42
CA ASP A 117 -16.52 15.05 -11.97
C ASP A 117 -17.63 14.76 -13.02
N CYS A 118 -17.25 14.53 -14.27
CA CYS A 118 -18.13 14.19 -15.40
C CYS A 118 -17.38 13.45 -16.51
N GLU A 119 -18.09 13.06 -17.58
CA GLU A 119 -17.51 12.32 -18.71
C GLU A 119 -16.42 13.11 -19.48
N ASP A 120 -16.55 14.43 -19.52
CA ASP A 120 -15.66 15.32 -20.28
C ASP A 120 -14.51 15.89 -19.43
N SER A 121 -14.37 15.45 -18.19
CA SER A 121 -13.31 15.88 -17.28
C SER A 121 -11.94 15.57 -17.87
N GLN A 122 -10.97 16.45 -17.60
CA GLN A 122 -9.57 16.28 -17.97
C GLN A 122 -8.68 15.90 -16.78
N TYR A 123 -9.11 16.22 -15.57
CA TYR A 123 -8.35 16.03 -14.34
C TYR A 123 -9.16 15.26 -13.29
N PRO A 124 -8.49 14.48 -12.42
CA PRO A 124 -9.13 13.87 -11.28
C PRO A 124 -9.80 14.90 -10.36
N ASN A 125 -10.93 14.55 -9.77
CA ASN A 125 -11.62 15.34 -8.78
C ASN A 125 -11.83 14.49 -7.51
N TRP A 126 -11.21 14.87 -6.42
CA TRP A 126 -11.35 14.21 -5.13
C TRP A 126 -12.21 15.04 -4.18
N PRO A 127 -13.53 14.76 -4.07
CA PRO A 127 -14.41 15.48 -3.16
C PRO A 127 -14.03 15.20 -1.69
N VAL A 128 -13.75 16.26 -0.92
CA VAL A 128 -13.32 16.17 0.49
C VAL A 128 -14.34 16.80 1.45
N SER A 129 -15.41 17.38 0.92
CA SER A 129 -16.47 18.04 1.71
C SER A 129 -17.85 17.55 1.27
N PRO A 130 -18.79 17.36 2.21
CA PRO A 130 -20.17 17.01 1.86
C PRO A 130 -20.99 18.20 1.33
N PHE A 131 -20.48 19.41 1.41
CA PHE A 131 -21.18 20.64 0.99
C PHE A 131 -20.27 21.48 0.08
N PRO A 132 -20.81 22.08 -1.01
CA PRO A 132 -22.22 22.00 -1.45
C PRO A 132 -22.63 20.59 -1.92
N GLU A 133 -23.96 20.33 -2.03
CA GLU A 133 -24.53 19.04 -2.42
C GLU A 133 -24.03 18.53 -3.79
N ASP A 134 -23.48 19.39 -4.63
CA ASP A 134 -22.88 19.01 -5.91
C ASP A 134 -21.73 18.03 -5.71
N PHE A 135 -20.94 18.15 -4.63
CA PHE A 135 -19.89 17.17 -4.32
C PHE A 135 -20.45 15.78 -4.03
N GLN A 136 -21.64 15.66 -3.43
CA GLN A 136 -22.30 14.37 -3.24
C GLN A 136 -22.74 13.75 -4.57
N LYS A 137 -23.21 14.57 -5.51
CA LYS A 137 -23.58 14.11 -6.87
C LYS A 137 -22.34 13.61 -7.62
N VAL A 138 -21.22 14.35 -7.54
CA VAL A 138 -19.93 13.94 -8.11
C VAL A 138 -19.49 12.61 -7.50
N LEU A 139 -19.50 12.50 -6.18
CA LEU A 139 -19.08 11.28 -5.49
C LEU A 139 -19.95 10.07 -5.88
N ALA A 140 -21.28 10.24 -5.94
CA ALA A 140 -22.21 9.19 -6.37
C ALA A 140 -21.90 8.75 -7.82
N TRP A 141 -21.75 9.70 -8.74
CA TRP A 141 -21.41 9.41 -10.12
C TRP A 141 -20.06 8.68 -10.26
N GLN A 142 -19.04 9.12 -9.55
CA GLN A 142 -17.70 8.48 -9.55
C GLN A 142 -17.79 7.01 -9.13
N TRP A 143 -18.50 6.73 -8.04
CA TRP A 143 -18.62 5.36 -7.54
C TRP A 143 -19.49 4.49 -8.44
N GLU A 144 -20.67 4.96 -8.82
CA GLU A 144 -21.65 4.18 -9.57
C GLU A 144 -21.25 3.97 -11.04
N LYS A 145 -20.64 4.99 -11.68
CA LYS A 145 -20.38 4.97 -13.12
C LYS A 145 -18.95 4.63 -13.48
N LYS A 146 -17.98 4.82 -12.58
CA LYS A 146 -16.56 4.62 -12.90
C LYS A 146 -15.92 3.55 -12.02
N LEU A 147 -15.93 3.71 -10.72
CA LEU A 147 -15.15 2.89 -9.80
C LEU A 147 -15.70 1.47 -9.67
N VAL A 148 -16.97 1.34 -9.29
CA VAL A 148 -17.56 0.00 -9.05
C VAL A 148 -17.58 -0.85 -10.32
N PRO A 149 -17.99 -0.35 -11.51
CA PRO A 149 -17.93 -1.14 -12.74
C PRO A 149 -16.51 -1.60 -13.06
N TYR A 150 -15.53 -0.70 -13.00
CA TYR A 150 -14.14 -1.02 -13.31
C TYR A 150 -13.57 -2.07 -12.33
N TRP A 151 -13.70 -1.83 -11.04
CA TRP A 151 -13.11 -2.71 -10.03
C TRP A 151 -13.84 -4.04 -9.87
N LYS A 152 -15.12 -4.10 -10.25
CA LYS A 152 -15.84 -5.37 -10.33
C LYS A 152 -15.25 -6.29 -11.41
N GLU A 153 -14.95 -5.73 -12.59
CA GLU A 153 -14.33 -6.47 -13.69
C GLU A 153 -12.88 -6.86 -13.33
N MET A 154 -12.06 -5.92 -12.88
CA MET A 154 -10.67 -6.19 -12.52
C MET A 154 -10.55 -7.12 -11.31
N GLY A 155 -11.45 -7.02 -10.35
CA GLY A 155 -11.51 -7.92 -9.20
C GLY A 155 -11.84 -9.36 -9.60
N ALA A 156 -12.79 -9.57 -10.51
CA ALA A 156 -13.10 -10.87 -11.07
C ALA A 156 -11.91 -11.46 -11.85
N TYR A 157 -11.24 -10.60 -12.65
CA TYR A 157 -10.02 -10.99 -13.36
C TYR A 157 -8.91 -11.46 -12.41
N ALA A 158 -8.64 -10.70 -11.35
CA ALA A 158 -7.63 -11.06 -10.36
C ALA A 158 -8.01 -12.36 -9.61
N GLU A 159 -9.30 -12.56 -9.35
CA GLU A 159 -9.82 -13.77 -8.71
C GLU A 159 -9.60 -15.02 -9.57
N GLU A 160 -9.83 -14.94 -10.88
CA GLU A 160 -9.52 -16.01 -11.86
C GLU A 160 -8.01 -16.34 -11.86
N LYS A 161 -7.16 -15.35 -11.70
CA LYS A 161 -5.69 -15.52 -11.66
C LYS A 161 -5.15 -15.95 -10.28
N GLY A 162 -6.00 -16.03 -9.26
CA GLY A 162 -5.60 -16.34 -7.89
C GLY A 162 -4.78 -15.24 -7.21
N VAL A 163 -4.89 -14.00 -7.67
CA VAL A 163 -4.13 -12.84 -7.20
C VAL A 163 -5.03 -11.90 -6.41
N ARG A 164 -4.51 -11.32 -5.33
CA ARG A 164 -5.17 -10.27 -4.55
C ARG A 164 -4.72 -8.90 -5.01
N ILE A 165 -5.62 -7.94 -5.00
CA ILE A 165 -5.33 -6.54 -5.25
C ILE A 165 -5.47 -5.80 -3.92
N ALA A 166 -4.37 -5.35 -3.36
CA ALA A 166 -4.31 -4.54 -2.15
C ALA A 166 -4.31 -3.06 -2.57
N MET A 167 -5.46 -2.40 -2.43
CA MET A 167 -5.56 -0.97 -2.71
C MET A 167 -4.95 -0.18 -1.58
N GLU A 168 -3.94 0.62 -1.88
CA GLU A 168 -3.40 1.56 -0.92
C GLU A 168 -4.40 2.67 -0.64
N MET A 169 -4.73 2.82 0.65
CA MET A 169 -5.64 3.87 1.11
C MET A 169 -4.89 5.19 1.18
N HIS A 170 -5.00 5.98 0.13
CA HIS A 170 -4.24 7.22 -0.05
C HIS A 170 -5.17 8.42 -0.29
N GLY A 171 -5.00 9.51 0.44
CA GLY A 171 -5.70 10.76 0.16
C GLY A 171 -5.42 11.27 -1.26
N GLY A 172 -6.45 11.81 -1.92
CA GLY A 172 -6.40 12.13 -3.34
C GLY A 172 -6.89 11.01 -4.25
N TYR A 173 -7.20 9.81 -3.69
CA TYR A 173 -7.82 8.69 -4.40
C TYR A 173 -9.17 8.33 -3.80
N SER A 174 -9.98 7.62 -4.57
CA SER A 174 -11.36 7.28 -4.15
C SER A 174 -11.38 6.29 -2.97
N VAL A 175 -10.41 5.39 -2.89
CA VAL A 175 -10.16 4.57 -1.70
C VAL A 175 -9.04 5.21 -0.90
N HIS A 176 -9.42 5.93 0.16
CA HIS A 176 -8.50 6.69 1.00
C HIS A 176 -8.61 6.36 2.50
N SER A 177 -9.57 5.54 2.87
CA SER A 177 -9.86 5.20 4.27
C SER A 177 -10.37 3.76 4.39
N PRO A 178 -10.37 3.16 5.60
CA PRO A 178 -10.97 1.84 5.80
C PRO A 178 -12.41 1.74 5.32
N ALA A 179 -13.21 2.80 5.53
CA ALA A 179 -14.60 2.84 5.10
C ALA A 179 -14.72 2.72 3.57
N THR A 180 -13.89 3.45 2.81
CA THR A 180 -13.92 3.41 1.35
C THR A 180 -13.34 2.11 0.78
N ALA A 181 -12.35 1.51 1.44
CA ALA A 181 -11.84 0.19 1.06
C ALA A 181 -12.89 -0.91 1.27
N ILE A 182 -13.59 -0.90 2.40
CA ILE A 182 -14.68 -1.82 2.71
C ILE A 182 -15.87 -1.60 1.76
N ARG A 183 -16.21 -0.35 1.46
CA ARG A 183 -17.22 0.00 0.47
C ARG A 183 -16.89 -0.59 -0.90
N MET A 184 -15.67 -0.40 -1.39
CA MET A 184 -15.22 -0.94 -2.68
C MET A 184 -15.40 -2.45 -2.75
N ARG A 185 -14.96 -3.17 -1.72
CA ARG A 185 -15.11 -4.62 -1.64
C ARG A 185 -16.58 -5.06 -1.63
N ARG A 186 -17.43 -4.39 -0.86
CA ARG A 186 -18.86 -4.72 -0.74
C ARG A 186 -19.63 -4.43 -2.01
N GLU A 187 -19.44 -3.25 -2.62
CA GLU A 187 -20.18 -2.85 -3.82
C GLU A 187 -19.76 -3.63 -5.07
N THR A 188 -18.49 -4.05 -5.15
CA THR A 188 -18.02 -4.92 -6.24
C THR A 188 -18.33 -6.40 -6.02
N GLY A 189 -18.51 -6.82 -4.77
CA GLY A 189 -18.68 -8.22 -4.37
C GLY A 189 -17.40 -9.07 -4.51
N SER A 190 -16.26 -8.49 -4.91
CA SER A 190 -15.01 -9.24 -5.15
C SER A 190 -14.22 -9.46 -3.86
N LYS A 191 -13.83 -10.71 -3.64
CA LYS A 191 -12.94 -11.09 -2.53
C LYS A 191 -11.45 -10.89 -2.85
N SER A 192 -11.09 -10.68 -4.11
CA SER A 192 -9.71 -10.35 -4.49
C SER A 192 -9.34 -8.92 -4.13
N LEU A 193 -10.32 -8.01 -3.96
CA LEU A 193 -10.06 -6.62 -3.60
C LEU A 193 -9.95 -6.48 -2.08
N GLY A 194 -8.90 -5.81 -1.64
CA GLY A 194 -8.64 -5.49 -0.25
C GLY A 194 -7.79 -4.24 -0.11
N ALA A 195 -7.22 -4.03 1.07
CA ALA A 195 -6.45 -2.84 1.38
C ALA A 195 -4.96 -3.15 1.58
N ASN A 196 -4.12 -2.24 1.12
CA ASN A 196 -2.81 -1.98 1.69
C ASN A 196 -2.98 -0.88 2.74
N LEU A 197 -2.62 -1.17 3.97
CA LEU A 197 -2.64 -0.19 5.06
C LEU A 197 -1.27 0.46 5.16
N ASP A 198 -1.21 1.75 4.86
CA ASP A 198 -0.08 2.61 5.12
C ASP A 198 -0.43 3.59 6.25
N PRO A 199 0.20 3.47 7.43
CA PRO A 199 -0.07 4.35 8.57
C PRO A 199 0.18 5.83 8.25
N SER A 200 1.15 6.15 7.40
CA SER A 200 1.48 7.54 7.07
C SER A 200 0.27 8.28 6.49
N HIS A 201 -0.47 7.61 5.60
CA HIS A 201 -1.68 8.18 5.00
C HIS A 201 -2.87 8.22 5.97
N MET A 202 -2.88 7.38 6.98
CA MET A 202 -3.91 7.42 8.01
C MET A 202 -3.72 8.62 8.94
N TRP A 203 -2.51 8.82 9.45
CA TRP A 203 -2.23 9.87 10.43
C TRP A 203 -2.53 11.28 9.93
N TRP A 204 -2.07 11.64 8.72
CA TRP A 204 -2.36 12.99 8.22
C TRP A 204 -3.84 13.19 7.85
N GLN A 205 -4.62 12.13 7.67
CA GLN A 205 -6.07 12.21 7.51
C GLN A 205 -6.81 12.20 8.86
N GLY A 206 -6.12 12.10 10.00
CA GLY A 206 -6.74 12.01 11.32
C GLY A 206 -7.33 10.63 11.63
N ILE A 207 -6.87 9.58 10.94
CA ILE A 207 -7.33 8.20 11.14
C ILE A 207 -6.31 7.46 12.01
N ASP A 208 -6.78 6.77 13.06
CA ASP A 208 -5.96 5.88 13.88
C ASP A 208 -5.62 4.59 13.11
N PRO A 209 -4.34 4.30 12.80
CA PRO A 209 -3.94 3.10 12.08
C PRO A 209 -4.29 1.79 12.81
N CYS A 210 -4.30 1.79 14.15
CA CYS A 210 -4.69 0.62 14.92
C CYS A 210 -6.18 0.28 14.72
N GLN A 211 -7.05 1.29 14.71
CA GLN A 211 -8.46 1.07 14.42
C GLN A 211 -8.68 0.71 12.96
N ALA A 212 -7.94 1.34 12.04
CA ALA A 212 -7.96 0.98 10.62
C ALA A 212 -7.66 -0.52 10.42
N ALA A 213 -6.58 -1.03 11.04
CA ALA A 213 -6.22 -2.45 11.00
C ALA A 213 -7.36 -3.35 11.51
N ARG A 214 -8.00 -2.96 12.63
CA ARG A 214 -9.12 -3.73 13.21
C ARG A 214 -10.36 -3.75 12.32
N PHE A 215 -10.72 -2.62 11.69
CA PHE A 215 -11.85 -2.57 10.75
C PHE A 215 -11.60 -3.46 9.54
N LEU A 216 -10.43 -3.34 8.91
CA LEU A 216 -10.05 -4.13 7.75
C LEU A 216 -9.92 -5.62 8.07
N GLY A 217 -9.39 -5.96 9.25
CA GLY A 217 -9.28 -7.35 9.70
C GLY A 217 -10.62 -8.04 9.91
N ARG A 218 -11.60 -7.34 10.52
CA ARG A 218 -12.99 -7.86 10.68
C ARG A 218 -13.65 -8.19 9.36
N GLU A 219 -13.35 -7.42 8.32
CA GLU A 219 -13.86 -7.64 6.95
C GLU A 219 -12.99 -8.62 6.14
N GLY A 220 -11.88 -9.12 6.72
CA GLY A 220 -10.96 -10.02 6.06
C GLY A 220 -10.33 -9.45 4.78
N CYS A 221 -10.10 -8.13 4.76
CA CYS A 221 -9.62 -7.41 3.58
C CYS A 221 -8.30 -6.65 3.76
N LEU A 222 -7.57 -6.88 4.84
CA LEU A 222 -6.20 -6.36 5.02
C LEU A 222 -5.22 -7.31 4.32
N TYR A 223 -4.66 -6.91 3.18
CA TYR A 223 -3.88 -7.79 2.31
C TYR A 223 -2.41 -7.44 2.25
N HIS A 224 -2.05 -6.19 2.54
CA HIS A 224 -0.68 -5.72 2.57
C HIS A 224 -0.50 -4.61 3.61
N PHE A 225 0.74 -4.33 3.98
CA PHE A 225 1.06 -3.29 4.94
C PHE A 225 2.36 -2.59 4.54
N HIS A 226 2.29 -1.28 4.33
CA HIS A 226 3.46 -0.43 4.17
C HIS A 226 3.90 0.15 5.51
N ALA A 227 5.17 0.02 5.82
CA ALA A 227 5.79 0.67 6.97
C ALA A 227 6.39 2.00 6.53
N LYS A 228 5.56 3.03 6.57
CA LYS A 228 5.92 4.43 6.34
C LYS A 228 5.32 5.29 7.45
N ASP A 229 6.07 6.23 7.97
CA ASP A 229 5.66 7.14 9.04
C ASP A 229 5.28 8.51 8.47
N ALA A 230 4.58 9.30 9.26
CA ALA A 230 4.31 10.71 8.99
C ALA A 230 4.38 11.51 10.28
N ALA A 231 4.93 12.71 10.22
CA ALA A 231 4.82 13.70 11.28
C ALA A 231 3.76 14.74 10.92
N VAL A 232 2.92 15.08 11.87
CA VAL A 232 1.93 16.15 11.77
C VAL A 232 2.37 17.29 12.68
N ASP A 233 2.53 18.50 12.13
CA ASP A 233 2.90 19.71 12.89
C ASP A 233 1.63 20.42 13.36
N PRO A 234 1.32 20.41 14.68
CA PRO A 234 0.09 21.03 15.19
C PRO A 234 0.00 22.54 14.92
N SER A 235 1.14 23.24 14.86
CA SER A 235 1.18 24.67 14.57
C SER A 235 0.78 24.94 13.13
N LEU A 236 1.36 24.20 12.19
CA LEU A 236 1.06 24.35 10.76
C LEU A 236 -0.34 23.80 10.41
N VAL A 237 -0.79 22.73 11.07
CA VAL A 237 -2.19 22.27 10.95
C VAL A 237 -3.16 23.35 11.40
N SER A 238 -2.84 24.13 12.45
CA SER A 238 -3.69 25.24 12.90
C SER A 238 -3.79 26.37 11.88
N TYR A 239 -2.88 26.43 10.91
CA TYR A 239 -2.86 27.43 9.84
C TYR A 239 -3.40 26.87 8.51
N PHE A 240 -2.93 25.70 8.08
CA PHE A 240 -3.27 25.11 6.76
C PHE A 240 -4.39 24.04 6.82
N GLY A 241 -4.67 23.47 7.98
CA GLY A 241 -5.45 22.25 8.11
C GLY A 241 -4.68 20.99 7.72
N LEU A 242 -5.31 19.82 7.90
CA LEU A 242 -4.75 18.53 7.49
C LEU A 242 -4.76 18.33 5.96
N THR A 243 -5.63 19.05 5.24
CA THR A 243 -5.69 19.02 3.77
C THR A 243 -4.73 20.03 3.13
N ASP A 244 -3.57 20.25 3.73
CA ASP A 244 -2.54 21.11 3.19
C ASP A 244 -2.13 20.70 1.77
N MET A 245 -2.33 21.60 0.81
CA MET A 245 -2.07 21.40 -0.62
C MET A 245 -0.73 21.90 -1.10
N GLN A 246 0.19 22.25 -0.19
CA GLN A 246 1.53 22.66 -0.58
C GLN A 246 2.26 21.54 -1.31
N SER A 247 3.06 21.91 -2.30
CA SER A 247 3.88 20.96 -3.07
C SER A 247 4.81 20.15 -2.17
N PHE A 248 5.01 18.87 -2.47
CA PHE A 248 6.03 18.02 -1.84
C PHE A 248 7.47 18.57 -2.04
N ALA A 249 7.69 19.43 -3.04
CA ALA A 249 8.95 20.14 -3.19
C ALA A 249 9.21 21.14 -2.06
N THR A 250 8.19 21.53 -1.28
CA THR A 250 8.33 22.33 -0.06
C THR A 250 8.73 21.40 1.08
N VAL A 251 10.03 21.23 1.30
CA VAL A 251 10.56 20.30 2.33
C VAL A 251 10.20 20.74 3.75
N TYR A 252 10.14 22.04 4.00
CA TYR A 252 9.85 22.61 5.32
C TYR A 252 8.57 23.43 5.29
N GLY A 253 7.86 23.52 6.40
CA GLY A 253 6.68 24.38 6.55
C GLY A 253 5.37 23.79 6.01
N ARG A 254 5.29 22.48 5.82
CA ARG A 254 4.05 21.74 5.53
C ARG A 254 3.39 21.29 6.83
N ALA A 255 2.05 21.21 6.81
CA ALA A 255 1.28 20.73 7.95
C ALA A 255 1.58 19.26 8.33
N TRP A 256 2.05 18.48 7.39
CA TRP A 256 2.50 17.11 7.61
C TRP A 256 3.60 16.71 6.61
N GLN A 257 4.42 15.75 6.99
CA GLN A 257 5.56 15.26 6.21
C GLN A 257 5.63 13.74 6.35
N PHE A 258 5.99 13.03 5.29
CA PHE A 258 6.41 11.64 5.40
C PHE A 258 7.73 11.55 6.14
N ARG A 259 7.84 10.55 7.00
CA ARG A 259 9.02 10.36 7.85
C ARG A 259 9.44 8.88 7.86
N THR A 260 10.69 8.69 8.12
CA THR A 260 11.24 7.36 8.46
C THR A 260 10.52 6.79 9.66
N VAL A 261 10.25 5.47 9.65
CA VAL A 261 9.59 4.75 10.75
C VAL A 261 10.26 5.06 12.09
N GLY A 262 9.48 5.58 13.05
CA GLY A 262 9.94 5.98 14.37
C GLY A 262 10.37 7.46 14.48
N PHE A 263 10.23 8.25 13.40
CA PHE A 263 10.59 9.66 13.38
C PHE A 263 9.39 10.62 13.22
N GLY A 264 8.22 10.10 12.96
CA GLY A 264 6.94 10.81 13.08
C GLY A 264 6.23 10.38 14.37
N HIS A 265 6.10 9.09 14.56
CA HIS A 265 5.53 8.44 15.73
C HIS A 265 6.58 7.52 16.36
N GLY A 266 6.55 7.38 17.69
CA GLY A 266 7.56 6.63 18.43
C GLY A 266 7.38 5.11 18.34
N LEU A 267 8.32 4.36 18.92
CA LEU A 267 8.28 2.89 18.90
C LEU A 267 7.06 2.32 19.64
N LYS A 268 6.50 3.06 20.60
CA LYS A 268 5.28 2.63 21.30
C LYS A 268 4.09 2.57 20.34
N GLU A 269 3.87 3.61 19.56
CA GLU A 269 2.78 3.70 18.56
C GLU A 269 2.95 2.61 17.52
N TRP A 270 4.17 2.36 17.05
CA TRP A 270 4.46 1.28 16.11
C TRP A 270 4.23 -0.11 16.72
N ALA A 271 4.59 -0.32 18.01
CA ALA A 271 4.28 -1.56 18.72
C ALA A 271 2.77 -1.79 18.85
N ASP A 272 1.98 -0.73 19.10
CA ASP A 272 0.53 -0.79 19.17
C ASP A 272 -0.08 -1.16 17.81
N ILE A 273 0.47 -0.63 16.71
CA ILE A 273 0.07 -1.00 15.33
C ILE A 273 0.32 -2.49 15.09
N PHE A 274 1.50 -3.03 15.41
CA PHE A 274 1.79 -4.45 15.24
C PHE A 274 0.90 -5.34 16.11
N GLY A 275 0.57 -4.90 17.31
CA GLY A 275 -0.44 -5.56 18.17
C GLY A 275 -1.82 -5.57 17.51
N ALA A 276 -2.22 -4.45 16.91
CA ALA A 276 -3.48 -4.33 16.18
C ALA A 276 -3.51 -5.21 14.91
N LEU A 277 -2.45 -5.22 14.11
CA LEU A 277 -2.29 -6.09 12.95
C LEU A 277 -2.43 -7.57 13.34
N ARG A 278 -1.67 -8.02 14.34
CA ARG A 278 -1.71 -9.41 14.83
C ARG A 278 -3.10 -9.80 15.34
N SER A 279 -3.73 -8.95 16.14
CA SER A 279 -5.07 -9.21 16.68
C SER A 279 -6.17 -9.17 15.62
N SER A 280 -5.90 -8.56 14.47
CA SER A 280 -6.77 -8.51 13.29
C SER A 280 -6.56 -9.68 12.33
N GLY A 281 -5.68 -10.64 12.67
CA GLY A 281 -5.36 -11.79 11.84
C GLY A 281 -4.33 -11.52 10.75
N TYR A 282 -3.68 -10.35 10.73
CA TYR A 282 -2.61 -10.06 9.80
C TYR A 282 -1.26 -10.53 10.36
N ASP A 283 -0.63 -11.46 9.68
CA ASP A 283 0.69 -12.00 10.02
C ASP A 283 1.51 -12.27 8.76
N ASP A 284 1.60 -11.28 7.90
CA ASP A 284 2.24 -11.38 6.58
C ASP A 284 3.32 -10.28 6.42
N VAL A 285 3.46 -9.70 5.26
CA VAL A 285 4.51 -8.76 4.85
C VAL A 285 4.35 -7.40 5.52
N VAL A 286 5.45 -6.86 6.00
CA VAL A 286 5.62 -5.47 6.42
C VAL A 286 6.70 -4.87 5.52
N SER A 287 6.30 -4.10 4.53
CA SER A 287 7.20 -3.56 3.50
C SER A 287 7.58 -2.12 3.83
N ILE A 288 8.88 -1.86 3.98
CA ILE A 288 9.37 -0.49 4.20
C ILE A 288 9.22 0.30 2.92
N GLU A 289 8.52 1.43 3.02
CA GLU A 289 8.49 2.50 2.05
C GLU A 289 9.12 3.75 2.68
N HIS A 290 10.02 4.42 1.96
CA HIS A 290 10.75 5.57 2.47
C HIS A 290 10.59 6.77 1.54
N GLU A 291 9.98 7.84 2.09
CA GLU A 291 9.77 9.12 1.41
C GLU A 291 10.11 10.30 2.33
N ASP A 292 11.04 10.08 3.28
CA ASP A 292 11.48 11.09 4.23
C ASP A 292 12.42 12.10 3.57
N SER A 293 11.94 13.33 3.35
CA SER A 293 12.77 14.40 2.77
C SER A 293 13.86 14.92 3.71
N TYR A 294 13.88 14.51 4.98
CA TYR A 294 14.88 14.93 5.97
C TYR A 294 16.05 13.95 6.09
N MET A 295 15.96 12.78 5.48
CA MET A 295 16.98 11.74 5.53
C MET A 295 17.30 11.21 4.13
N SER A 296 18.52 10.78 3.92
CA SER A 296 18.87 10.00 2.74
C SER A 296 18.19 8.63 2.77
N VAL A 297 18.03 8.01 1.61
CA VAL A 297 17.49 6.64 1.51
C VAL A 297 18.28 5.66 2.38
N GLU A 298 19.62 5.75 2.36
CA GLU A 298 20.49 4.86 3.13
C GLU A 298 20.27 5.00 4.64
N GLU A 299 20.32 6.23 5.15
CA GLU A 299 20.12 6.51 6.58
C GLU A 299 18.70 6.16 7.03
N GLY A 300 17.70 6.56 6.24
CA GLY A 300 16.31 6.29 6.57
C GLY A 300 15.97 4.81 6.57
N LEU A 301 16.45 4.05 5.58
CA LEU A 301 16.25 2.61 5.50
C LEU A 301 16.92 1.87 6.68
N ASP A 302 18.16 2.22 7.03
CA ASP A 302 18.86 1.61 8.16
C ASP A 302 18.13 1.86 9.49
N LYS A 303 17.65 3.09 9.69
CA LYS A 303 16.86 3.45 10.88
C LYS A 303 15.50 2.77 10.91
N ALA A 304 14.79 2.72 9.78
CA ALA A 304 13.51 2.00 9.68
C ALA A 304 13.67 0.51 10.00
N ILE A 305 14.67 -0.17 9.44
CA ILE A 305 14.98 -1.57 9.73
C ILE A 305 15.27 -1.76 11.23
N SER A 306 16.11 -0.91 11.81
CA SER A 306 16.47 -0.98 13.24
C SER A 306 15.24 -0.82 14.14
N ASN A 307 14.39 0.16 13.85
CA ASN A 307 13.20 0.45 14.64
C ASN A 307 12.14 -0.66 14.49
N LEU A 308 11.88 -1.12 13.28
CA LEU A 308 10.91 -2.19 13.02
C LEU A 308 11.33 -3.50 13.68
N ARG A 309 12.61 -3.86 13.69
CA ARG A 309 13.10 -5.08 14.35
C ARG A 309 12.86 -5.08 15.86
N GLN A 310 12.73 -3.93 16.49
CA GLN A 310 12.44 -3.82 17.93
C GLN A 310 10.97 -4.05 18.26
N VAL A 311 10.05 -3.76 17.33
CA VAL A 311 8.60 -3.74 17.60
C VAL A 311 7.79 -4.78 16.81
N MET A 312 8.33 -5.31 15.72
CA MET A 312 7.68 -6.36 14.92
C MET A 312 7.65 -7.71 15.64
N MET A 313 6.62 -8.47 15.38
CA MET A 313 6.44 -9.84 15.88
C MET A 313 6.80 -10.84 14.79
N PHE A 314 8.00 -11.42 14.85
CA PHE A 314 8.51 -12.37 13.84
C PHE A 314 8.03 -13.80 14.05
N GLU A 315 7.73 -14.17 15.30
CA GLU A 315 7.29 -15.52 15.63
C GLU A 315 5.76 -15.60 15.77
N PRO A 316 5.16 -16.77 15.57
CA PRO A 316 3.76 -17.00 15.88
C PRO A 316 3.48 -16.70 17.35
N GLY A 317 2.28 -16.22 17.63
CA GLY A 317 1.84 -16.04 19.03
C GLY A 317 1.81 -17.37 19.80
N ALA A 318 2.08 -17.32 21.10
CA ALA A 318 1.92 -18.48 21.97
C ALA A 318 0.45 -18.94 21.98
N ALA A 319 0.22 -20.24 22.01
CA ALA A 319 -1.12 -20.79 22.23
C ALA A 319 -1.72 -20.23 23.53
N PRO A 320 -3.01 -19.89 23.56
CA PRO A 320 -3.66 -19.46 24.80
C PRO A 320 -3.44 -20.51 25.90
N ARG A 321 -2.87 -20.07 27.03
CA ARG A 321 -2.82 -20.93 28.22
C ARG A 321 -4.23 -21.03 28.74
N ALA A 322 -4.82 -22.21 28.68
CA ALA A 322 -6.04 -22.52 29.43
C ALA A 322 -5.65 -22.49 30.91
N PHE A 323 -6.05 -21.46 31.62
CA PHE A 323 -6.05 -21.51 33.09
C PHE A 323 -7.19 -22.45 33.48
N ALA A 324 -6.87 -23.58 34.13
CA ALA A 324 -7.89 -24.40 34.78
C ALA A 324 -8.60 -23.48 35.79
N ILE A 325 -9.86 -23.17 35.54
CA ILE A 325 -10.69 -22.50 36.53
C ILE A 325 -10.85 -23.52 37.66
N ASP A 326 -10.39 -23.16 38.86
CA ASP A 326 -10.54 -23.99 40.06
C ASP A 326 -12.04 -24.25 40.25
N ALA A 327 -12.44 -25.53 40.23
CA ALA A 327 -13.83 -25.94 40.39
C ALA A 327 -14.52 -25.41 41.68
N ARG A 328 -13.76 -24.80 42.58
CA ARG A 328 -14.31 -24.11 43.76
C ARG A 328 -14.94 -22.75 43.42
N PHE A 329 -14.75 -22.25 42.21
CA PHE A 329 -15.31 -20.97 41.76
C PHE A 329 -16.39 -21.14 40.68
N THR A 330 -16.83 -22.34 40.36
CA THR A 330 -17.98 -22.69 39.57
C THR A 330 -19.08 -23.20 40.45
#